data_f54616c8b6d71c8a9cbfbd51c1f16ff2
#
_entry.id   f54616c8b6d71c8a9cbfbd51c1f16ff2
#
_cell.length_a   1.000
_cell.length_b   1.000
_cell.length_c   1.000
_cell.angle_alpha   90.00
_cell.angle_beta   90.00
_cell.angle_gamma   90.00
#
_symmetry.space_group_name_H-M   'P 1'
#
loop_
_entity.id
_entity.type
_entity.pdbx_description
1 polymer ?
#
loop_
_entity_poly.entity_id
_entity_poly.type
_entity_poly.pdbx_seq_one_letter_code
_entity_poly.pdbx_strand_id
1 'polypeptide(L)'
;ESNDTLDAIYLIDANPILVDFLKSKYQNNQKVHVIHRGIDYRSDKISFHVPDIGDPHGTFSSNMLSSSSSNSIMTSTIDELLEENSIPKINFLKLDLEGFDYFALLGARRSISFGKIDIIQFEVTRSWDEAGTSPCAAFRFLKNANYQIYWLNQDSLFKIRDIENITHFSLYSNFICVNKRLGDIWV
;
A
#
# COMPACT_ATOMS: atom_id res chain seq x y z
N GLU A 1 -3.65 26.83 18.43
CA GLU A 1 -2.92 26.88 17.14
C GLU A 1 -2.75 25.46 16.68
N SER A 2 -3.53 25.03 15.69
CA SER A 2 -3.36 23.72 15.06
C SER A 2 -2.05 23.79 14.27
N ASN A 3 -1.00 23.11 14.75
CA ASN A 3 0.18 22.85 13.95
C ASN A 3 -0.24 21.87 12.83
N ASP A 4 -0.82 22.41 11.76
CA ASP A 4 -1.09 21.67 10.54
C ASP A 4 0.26 21.43 9.81
N THR A 5 0.98 20.39 10.27
CA THR A 5 2.32 20.02 9.76
C THR A 5 2.23 19.10 8.55
N LEU A 6 1.02 18.80 8.04
CA LEU A 6 0.82 17.96 6.88
C LEU A 6 1.20 18.73 5.60
N ASP A 7 2.22 18.26 4.90
CA ASP A 7 2.71 18.88 3.66
C ASP A 7 1.85 18.49 2.46
N ALA A 8 1.66 17.18 2.25
CA ALA A 8 0.86 16.66 1.15
C ALA A 8 0.29 15.27 1.46
N ILE A 9 -0.83 14.94 0.81
CA ILE A 9 -1.43 13.60 0.76
C ILE A 9 -1.51 13.18 -0.71
N TYR A 10 -1.02 11.99 -1.00
CA TYR A 10 -1.17 11.36 -2.31
C TYR A 10 -2.15 10.20 -2.20
N LEU A 11 -3.28 10.30 -2.91
CA LEU A 11 -4.29 9.26 -3.03
C LEU A 11 -4.15 8.62 -4.40
N ILE A 12 -3.83 7.34 -4.41
CA ILE A 12 -3.53 6.61 -5.65
C ILE A 12 -4.49 5.44 -5.73
N ASP A 13 -5.20 5.35 -6.83
CA ASP A 13 -6.15 4.28 -7.06
C ASP A 13 -6.22 3.90 -8.54
N ALA A 14 -6.52 2.64 -8.82
CA ALA A 14 -6.70 2.09 -10.15
C ALA A 14 -8.13 2.25 -10.66
N ASN A 15 -9.12 2.40 -9.76
CA ASN A 15 -10.52 2.50 -10.10
C ASN A 15 -10.85 3.93 -10.58
N PRO A 16 -11.18 4.13 -11.87
CA PRO A 16 -11.45 5.45 -12.41
C PRO A 16 -12.65 6.15 -11.73
N ILE A 17 -13.65 5.38 -11.32
CA ILE A 17 -14.85 5.93 -10.66
C ILE A 17 -14.46 6.52 -9.30
N LEU A 18 -13.65 5.80 -8.52
CA LEU A 18 -13.15 6.28 -7.23
C LEU A 18 -12.21 7.47 -7.41
N VAL A 19 -11.34 7.42 -8.41
CA VAL A 19 -10.43 8.53 -8.73
C VAL A 19 -11.22 9.81 -9.07
N ASP A 20 -12.25 9.72 -9.90
CA ASP A 20 -13.08 10.88 -10.26
C ASP A 20 -13.85 11.43 -9.05
N PHE A 21 -14.39 10.55 -8.20
CA PHE A 21 -14.99 10.95 -6.93
C PHE A 21 -13.99 11.67 -6.03
N LEU A 22 -12.78 11.12 -5.84
CA LEU A 22 -11.75 11.72 -5.01
C LEU A 22 -11.28 13.08 -5.54
N LYS A 23 -11.08 13.20 -6.85
CA LYS A 23 -10.76 14.48 -7.49
C LYS A 23 -11.83 15.53 -7.25
N SER A 24 -13.11 15.17 -7.41
CA SER A 24 -14.23 16.07 -7.12
C SER A 24 -14.27 16.47 -5.65
N LYS A 25 -14.12 15.48 -4.75
CA LYS A 25 -14.18 15.71 -3.29
C LYS A 25 -13.08 16.64 -2.78
N TYR A 26 -11.88 16.50 -3.31
CA TYR A 26 -10.71 17.25 -2.84
C TYR A 26 -10.27 18.39 -3.78
N GLN A 27 -11.07 18.77 -4.78
CA GLN A 27 -10.74 19.77 -5.81
C GLN A 27 -10.24 21.13 -5.25
N ASN A 28 -10.67 21.51 -4.05
CA ASN A 28 -10.29 22.76 -3.40
C ASN A 28 -9.17 22.59 -2.35
N ASN A 29 -8.62 21.38 -2.18
CA ASN A 29 -7.56 21.12 -1.22
C ASN A 29 -6.21 20.92 -1.94
N GLN A 30 -5.40 21.97 -1.96
CA GLN A 30 -4.09 21.96 -2.65
C GLN A 30 -3.09 20.97 -2.07
N LYS A 31 -3.31 20.46 -0.86
CA LYS A 31 -2.46 19.45 -0.23
C LYS A 31 -2.80 18.02 -0.66
N VAL A 32 -3.92 17.79 -1.34
CA VAL A 32 -4.37 16.45 -1.76
C VAL A 32 -4.15 16.27 -3.26
N HIS A 33 -3.33 15.30 -3.60
CA HIS A 33 -3.01 14.90 -4.97
C HIS A 33 -3.65 13.55 -5.28
N VAL A 34 -4.52 13.49 -6.29
CA VAL A 34 -5.19 12.25 -6.69
C VAL A 34 -4.60 11.75 -8.00
N ILE A 35 -4.04 10.53 -7.98
CA ILE A 35 -3.34 9.92 -9.11
C ILE A 35 -4.10 8.66 -9.55
N HIS A 36 -4.44 8.59 -10.83
CA HIS A 36 -5.04 7.40 -11.44
C HIS A 36 -3.95 6.45 -11.92
N ARG A 37 -3.58 5.47 -11.11
CA ARG A 37 -2.55 4.45 -11.38
C ARG A 37 -2.84 3.18 -10.60
N GLY A 38 -2.45 2.03 -11.15
CA GLY A 38 -2.21 0.82 -10.38
C GLY A 38 -0.82 0.88 -9.73
N ILE A 39 -0.65 0.21 -8.61
CA ILE A 39 0.66 0.09 -7.95
C ILE A 39 1.15 -1.34 -8.06
N ASP A 40 2.40 -1.51 -8.53
CA ASP A 40 3.01 -2.82 -8.72
C ASP A 40 4.54 -2.72 -8.52
N TYR A 41 5.23 -3.86 -8.59
CA TYR A 41 6.70 -3.93 -8.54
C TYR A 41 7.38 -3.45 -9.84
N ARG A 42 6.62 -3.24 -10.90
CA ARG A 42 7.06 -2.72 -12.21
C ARG A 42 5.98 -1.87 -12.86
N SER A 43 6.41 -0.99 -13.75
CA SER A 43 5.51 -0.22 -14.60
C SER A 43 5.13 -1.03 -15.83
N ASP A 44 3.83 -1.21 -16.01
CA ASP A 44 3.28 -1.96 -17.13
C ASP A 44 1.85 -1.48 -17.43
N LYS A 45 1.30 -1.95 -18.53
CA LYS A 45 -0.12 -1.79 -18.86
C LYS A 45 -0.83 -3.10 -18.55
N ILE A 46 -1.66 -3.10 -17.54
CA ILE A 46 -2.41 -4.29 -17.12
C ILE A 46 -3.89 -4.16 -17.41
N SER A 47 -4.55 -5.29 -17.58
CA SER A 47 -6.02 -5.36 -17.62
C SER A 47 -6.55 -5.31 -16.20
N PHE A 48 -7.53 -4.46 -15.98
CA PHE A 48 -8.15 -4.24 -14.69
C PHE A 48 -9.67 -4.41 -14.82
N HIS A 49 -10.26 -5.18 -13.92
CA HIS A 49 -11.69 -5.31 -13.84
C HIS A 49 -12.24 -4.28 -12.85
N VAL A 50 -13.05 -3.35 -13.34
CA VAL A 50 -13.80 -2.45 -12.47
C VAL A 50 -15.03 -3.23 -12.00
N PRO A 51 -15.19 -3.47 -10.70
CA PRO A 51 -16.38 -4.14 -10.20
C PRO A 51 -17.63 -3.30 -10.51
N ASP A 52 -18.76 -3.99 -10.69
CA ASP A 52 -20.03 -3.32 -10.89
C ASP A 52 -20.38 -2.42 -9.71
N ILE A 53 -21.09 -1.33 -9.99
CA ILE A 53 -21.53 -0.38 -8.98
C ILE A 53 -22.34 -1.13 -7.92
N GLY A 54 -21.76 -1.34 -6.74
CA GLY A 54 -22.38 -2.07 -5.62
C GLY A 54 -21.51 -3.14 -4.99
N ASP A 55 -20.39 -3.51 -5.58
CA ASP A 55 -19.40 -4.37 -4.95
C ASP A 55 -18.32 -3.52 -4.27
N PRO A 56 -18.28 -3.47 -2.93
CA PRO A 56 -17.28 -2.70 -2.19
C PRO A 56 -15.87 -3.32 -2.25
N HIS A 57 -15.73 -4.56 -2.77
CA HIS A 57 -14.49 -5.32 -2.80
C HIS A 57 -13.94 -5.47 -4.22
N GLY A 58 -13.61 -4.36 -4.87
CA GLY A 58 -12.97 -4.38 -6.17
C GLY A 58 -11.60 -5.05 -6.14
N THR A 59 -11.54 -6.30 -6.55
CA THR A 59 -10.31 -7.10 -6.52
C THR A 59 -9.56 -6.98 -7.84
N PHE A 60 -8.26 -6.76 -7.79
CA PHE A 60 -7.36 -7.00 -8.91
C PHE A 60 -7.33 -8.50 -9.20
N SER A 61 -7.83 -8.92 -10.34
CA SER A 61 -7.63 -10.29 -10.82
C SER A 61 -6.85 -10.26 -12.12
N SER A 62 -5.62 -10.71 -12.07
CA SER A 62 -4.76 -10.88 -13.25
C SER A 62 -5.21 -12.04 -14.15
N ASN A 63 -6.22 -12.82 -13.77
CA ASN A 63 -6.60 -14.09 -14.40
C ASN A 63 -8.03 -14.20 -14.90
N MET A 64 -8.80 -13.12 -15.01
CA MET A 64 -10.13 -13.23 -15.66
C MET A 64 -10.05 -12.95 -17.15
N LEU A 65 -9.71 -14.01 -17.91
CA LEU A 65 -9.98 -14.18 -19.33
C LEU A 65 -11.47 -14.47 -19.57
N SER A 66 -12.38 -13.61 -19.12
CA SER A 66 -13.78 -13.77 -19.56
C SER A 66 -14.57 -12.49 -19.38
N SER A 67 -15.03 -12.03 -20.52
CA SER A 67 -16.16 -11.11 -20.80
C SER A 67 -15.96 -9.60 -20.59
N SER A 68 -15.89 -8.95 -21.72
CA SER A 68 -16.64 -7.77 -22.22
C SER A 68 -16.39 -6.36 -21.67
N SER A 69 -15.53 -6.10 -20.70
CA SER A 69 -15.02 -4.72 -20.46
C SER A 69 -13.75 -4.71 -19.62
N SER A 70 -12.65 -5.17 -20.18
CA SER A 70 -11.35 -5.00 -19.52
C SER A 70 -10.88 -3.56 -19.73
N ASN A 71 -10.99 -2.73 -18.72
CA ASN A 71 -10.30 -1.45 -18.69
C ASN A 71 -8.80 -1.74 -18.52
N SER A 72 -7.98 -1.10 -19.32
CA SER A 72 -6.54 -1.17 -19.14
C SER A 72 -6.06 0.00 -18.31
N ILE A 73 -5.21 -0.27 -17.33
CA ILE A 73 -4.59 0.75 -16.51
C ILE A 73 -3.08 0.65 -16.58
N MET A 74 -2.42 1.80 -16.47
CA MET A 74 -0.98 1.85 -16.27
C MET A 74 -0.65 1.61 -14.80
N THR A 75 0.26 0.71 -14.52
CA THR A 75 0.88 0.58 -13.20
C THR A 75 2.13 1.46 -13.12
N SER A 76 2.50 1.81 -11.91
CA SER A 76 3.78 2.45 -11.58
C SER A 76 4.32 1.82 -10.30
N THR A 77 5.62 1.90 -10.12
CA THR A 77 6.24 1.59 -8.85
C THR A 77 6.13 2.79 -7.90
N ILE A 78 6.15 2.54 -6.59
CA ILE A 78 6.21 3.63 -5.60
C ILE A 78 7.47 4.46 -5.79
N ASP A 79 8.59 3.81 -6.12
CA ASP A 79 9.86 4.51 -6.38
C ASP A 79 9.76 5.50 -7.54
N GLU A 80 9.07 5.13 -8.64
CA GLU A 80 8.82 6.02 -9.78
C GLU A 80 7.88 7.17 -9.41
N LEU A 81 6.81 6.90 -8.67
CA LEU A 81 5.88 7.94 -8.24
C LEU A 81 6.56 8.98 -7.34
N LEU A 82 7.50 8.57 -6.48
CA LEU A 82 8.27 9.52 -5.70
C LEU A 82 9.15 10.42 -6.60
N GLU A 83 9.76 9.84 -7.61
CA GLU A 83 10.59 10.59 -8.58
C GLU A 83 9.73 11.53 -9.43
N GLU A 84 8.64 11.04 -10.03
CA GLU A 84 7.74 11.82 -10.89
C GLU A 84 7.14 13.03 -10.16
N ASN A 85 6.82 12.87 -8.88
CA ASN A 85 6.19 13.91 -8.07
C ASN A 85 7.18 14.67 -7.17
N SER A 86 8.50 14.43 -7.33
CA SER A 86 9.55 15.07 -6.53
C SER A 86 9.34 14.91 -5.02
N ILE A 87 8.86 13.74 -4.58
CA ILE A 87 8.61 13.45 -3.16
C ILE A 87 9.91 12.94 -2.53
N PRO A 88 10.54 13.72 -1.65
CA PRO A 88 11.83 13.33 -1.07
C PRO A 88 11.69 12.21 -0.04
N LYS A 89 10.55 12.12 0.61
CA LYS A 89 10.30 11.23 1.75
C LYS A 89 8.81 10.99 1.96
N ILE A 90 8.46 9.80 2.43
CA ILE A 90 7.11 9.44 2.89
C ILE A 90 7.14 9.26 4.41
N ASN A 91 6.33 10.00 5.13
CA ASN A 91 6.18 9.81 6.57
C ASN A 91 5.28 8.61 6.90
N PHE A 92 4.22 8.43 6.14
CA PHE A 92 3.27 7.34 6.33
C PHE A 92 2.77 6.82 4.97
N LEU A 93 3.02 5.55 4.70
CA LEU A 93 2.54 4.83 3.52
C LEU A 93 1.48 3.82 3.98
N LYS A 94 0.23 4.01 3.59
CA LYS A 94 -0.82 2.99 3.72
C LYS A 94 -0.93 2.24 2.39
N LEU A 95 -0.85 0.93 2.45
CA LEU A 95 -1.18 0.01 1.37
C LEU A 95 -2.50 -0.71 1.71
N ASP A 96 -3.34 -0.88 0.68
CA ASP A 96 -4.64 -1.53 0.77
C ASP A 96 -4.99 -2.03 -0.65
N LEU A 97 -4.23 -3.03 -1.08
CA LEU A 97 -4.18 -3.47 -2.47
C LEU A 97 -4.71 -4.89 -2.65
N GLU A 98 -5.52 -5.35 -1.70
CA GLU A 98 -6.20 -6.63 -1.77
C GLU A 98 -5.25 -7.81 -2.10
N GLY A 99 -4.11 -7.86 -1.36
CA GLY A 99 -3.09 -8.89 -1.49
C GLY A 99 -1.92 -8.54 -2.42
N PHE A 100 -2.01 -7.46 -3.20
CA PHE A 100 -0.90 -6.98 -4.04
C PHE A 100 0.08 -6.08 -3.26
N ASP A 101 -0.12 -5.90 -1.98
CA ASP A 101 0.71 -5.07 -1.09
C ASP A 101 2.18 -5.45 -1.12
N TYR A 102 2.51 -6.75 -1.21
CA TYR A 102 3.89 -7.19 -1.33
C TYR A 102 4.55 -6.73 -2.63
N PHE A 103 3.83 -6.75 -3.74
CA PHE A 103 4.34 -6.21 -5.01
C PHE A 103 4.57 -4.70 -4.92
N ALA A 104 3.67 -3.97 -4.26
CA ALA A 104 3.87 -2.54 -3.99
C ALA A 104 5.12 -2.27 -3.14
N LEU A 105 5.37 -3.10 -2.10
CA LEU A 105 6.60 -3.02 -1.30
C LEU A 105 7.85 -3.28 -2.14
N LEU A 106 7.81 -4.24 -3.07
CA LEU A 106 8.91 -4.48 -4.02
C LEU A 106 9.10 -3.29 -4.97
N GLY A 107 8.01 -2.61 -5.37
CA GLY A 107 8.03 -1.37 -6.14
C GLY A 107 8.58 -0.16 -5.37
N ALA A 108 8.64 -0.25 -4.03
CA ALA A 108 9.22 0.76 -3.15
C ALA A 108 10.64 0.40 -2.67
N ARG A 109 11.26 -0.64 -3.24
CA ARG A 109 12.50 -1.24 -2.69
C ARG A 109 13.65 -0.24 -2.49
N ARG A 110 13.84 0.71 -3.42
CA ARG A 110 14.89 1.73 -3.30
C ARG A 110 14.58 2.68 -2.14
N SER A 111 13.37 3.19 -2.10
CA SER A 111 12.92 4.12 -1.05
C SER A 111 12.93 3.47 0.34
N ILE A 112 12.53 2.19 0.43
CA ILE A 112 12.61 1.40 1.67
C ILE A 112 14.07 1.21 2.09
N SER A 113 14.95 0.78 1.18
CA SER A 113 16.36 0.53 1.48
C SER A 113 17.13 1.77 1.88
N PHE A 114 16.80 2.92 1.30
CA PHE A 114 17.38 4.21 1.65
C PHE A 114 16.70 4.88 2.85
N GLY A 115 15.74 4.23 3.48
CA GLY A 115 15.02 4.76 4.63
C GLY A 115 14.17 5.99 4.31
N LYS A 116 13.72 6.17 3.07
CA LYS A 116 12.86 7.29 2.67
C LYS A 116 11.41 7.13 3.13
N ILE A 117 11.02 5.97 3.66
CA ILE A 117 9.68 5.73 4.18
C ILE A 117 9.79 5.51 5.69
N ASP A 118 9.06 6.27 6.47
CA ASP A 118 9.11 6.21 7.94
C ASP A 118 8.26 5.06 8.47
N ILE A 119 7.00 5.05 8.10
CA ILE A 119 6.01 4.10 8.60
C ILE A 119 5.26 3.52 7.40
N ILE A 120 5.06 2.21 7.42
CA ILE A 120 4.29 1.47 6.41
C ILE A 120 3.17 0.74 7.14
N GLN A 121 1.93 0.90 6.66
CA GLN A 121 0.80 0.11 7.08
C GLN A 121 0.29 -0.72 5.92
N PHE A 122 -0.04 -1.99 6.16
CA PHE A 122 -0.75 -2.84 5.22
C PHE A 122 -1.64 -3.84 5.94
N GLU A 123 -2.64 -4.34 5.20
CA GLU A 123 -3.56 -5.35 5.70
C GLU A 123 -3.22 -6.72 5.11
N VAL A 124 -3.24 -7.74 5.97
CA VAL A 124 -3.12 -9.14 5.54
C VAL A 124 -4.49 -9.78 5.58
N THR A 125 -4.93 -10.25 4.42
CA THR A 125 -6.21 -10.93 4.20
C THR A 125 -5.99 -12.22 3.41
N ARG A 126 -7.06 -12.94 3.10
CA ARG A 126 -7.03 -14.09 2.18
C ARG A 126 -6.56 -13.74 0.77
N SER A 127 -6.78 -12.51 0.35
CA SER A 127 -6.40 -12.04 -0.98
C SER A 127 -4.89 -12.21 -1.27
N TRP A 128 -4.06 -12.27 -0.23
CA TRP A 128 -2.63 -12.54 -0.39
C TRP A 128 -2.33 -13.91 -0.99
N ASP A 129 -3.06 -14.95 -0.57
CA ASP A 129 -2.92 -16.30 -1.14
C ASP A 129 -3.41 -16.31 -2.60
N GLU A 130 -4.51 -15.61 -2.88
CA GLU A 130 -5.09 -15.48 -4.22
C GLU A 130 -4.17 -14.71 -5.17
N ALA A 131 -3.49 -13.68 -4.68
CA ALA A 131 -2.48 -12.93 -5.42
C ALA A 131 -1.15 -13.68 -5.57
N GLY A 132 -1.00 -14.86 -4.95
CA GLY A 132 0.24 -15.64 -4.97
C GLY A 132 1.38 -14.97 -4.19
N THR A 133 1.05 -14.15 -3.20
CA THR A 133 2.02 -13.44 -2.36
C THR A 133 2.08 -14.04 -0.96
N SER A 134 3.04 -13.60 -0.16
CA SER A 134 3.24 -14.14 1.19
C SER A 134 3.51 -13.03 2.20
N PRO A 135 2.68 -12.92 3.25
CA PRO A 135 2.94 -12.00 4.36
C PRO A 135 4.33 -12.22 4.99
N CYS A 136 4.76 -13.48 5.12
CA CYS A 136 6.09 -13.79 5.65
C CYS A 136 7.21 -13.23 4.75
N ALA A 137 7.04 -13.25 3.42
CA ALA A 137 8.01 -12.65 2.50
C ALA A 137 8.08 -11.13 2.67
N ALA A 138 6.93 -10.48 2.82
CA ALA A 138 6.86 -9.04 3.10
C ALA A 138 7.53 -8.68 4.44
N PHE A 139 7.27 -9.46 5.49
CA PHE A 139 7.90 -9.23 6.80
C PHE A 139 9.41 -9.43 6.77
N ARG A 140 9.91 -10.49 6.11
CA ARG A 140 11.36 -10.70 5.92
C ARG A 140 11.99 -9.55 5.14
N PHE A 141 11.36 -9.12 4.06
CA PHE A 141 11.81 -8.00 3.26
C PHE A 141 11.95 -6.72 4.11
N LEU A 142 10.92 -6.35 4.86
CA LEU A 142 10.91 -5.16 5.70
C LEU A 142 11.88 -5.27 6.90
N LYS A 143 11.97 -6.45 7.53
CA LYS A 143 12.93 -6.70 8.62
C LYS A 143 14.38 -6.53 8.16
N ASN A 144 14.69 -7.05 6.96
CA ASN A 144 16.02 -6.91 6.33
C ASN A 144 16.32 -5.45 5.94
N ALA A 145 15.29 -4.67 5.65
CA ALA A 145 15.38 -3.23 5.38
C ALA A 145 15.32 -2.36 6.66
N ASN A 146 15.55 -2.99 7.81
CA ASN A 146 15.66 -2.31 9.11
C ASN A 146 14.34 -1.71 9.64
N TYR A 147 13.19 -2.39 9.37
CA TYR A 147 11.91 -2.04 10.00
C TYR A 147 11.63 -2.94 11.20
N GLN A 148 10.96 -2.37 12.19
CA GLN A 148 10.27 -3.10 13.26
C GLN A 148 8.83 -3.33 12.82
N ILE A 149 8.30 -4.52 13.09
CA ILE A 149 6.97 -4.94 12.67
C ILE A 149 6.10 -5.05 13.90
N TYR A 150 4.91 -4.47 13.83
CA TYR A 150 3.89 -4.52 14.87
C TYR A 150 2.58 -5.01 14.28
N TRP A 151 1.89 -5.85 15.01
CA TRP A 151 0.50 -6.18 14.73
C TRP A 151 -0.39 -5.15 15.42
N LEU A 152 -1.27 -4.54 14.65
CA LEU A 152 -2.29 -3.62 15.15
C LEU A 152 -3.54 -4.42 15.48
N ASN A 153 -3.85 -4.56 16.76
CA ASN A 153 -5.06 -5.21 17.26
C ASN A 153 -5.89 -4.18 18.03
N GLN A 154 -7.01 -3.80 17.47
CA GLN A 154 -7.85 -2.69 17.97
C GLN A 154 -6.99 -1.44 18.23
N ASP A 155 -6.80 -1.05 19.48
CA ASP A 155 -6.06 0.16 19.87
C ASP A 155 -4.65 -0.14 20.40
N SER A 156 -4.15 -1.37 20.21
CA SER A 156 -2.87 -1.82 20.76
C SER A 156 -1.92 -2.31 19.67
N LEU A 157 -0.63 -1.99 19.83
CA LEU A 157 0.43 -2.46 18.97
C LEU A 157 1.25 -3.54 19.66
N PHE A 158 1.33 -4.71 19.05
CA PHE A 158 2.11 -5.85 19.55
C PHE A 158 3.34 -6.07 18.66
N LYS A 159 4.52 -5.86 19.24
CA LYS A 159 5.78 -6.05 18.51
C LYS A 159 5.98 -7.51 18.10
N ILE A 160 6.14 -7.75 16.80
CA ILE A 160 6.44 -9.06 16.26
C ILE A 160 7.95 -9.30 16.34
N ARG A 161 8.36 -10.22 17.23
CA ARG A 161 9.76 -10.59 17.43
C ARG A 161 10.18 -11.73 16.49
N ASP A 162 9.31 -12.70 16.35
CA ASP A 162 9.54 -13.91 15.55
C ASP A 162 8.52 -13.98 14.41
N ILE A 163 9.00 -13.72 13.19
CA ILE A 163 8.17 -13.74 11.98
C ILE A 163 8.00 -15.14 11.39
N GLU A 164 8.84 -16.11 11.79
CA GLU A 164 8.78 -17.48 11.28
C GLU A 164 7.66 -18.29 11.95
N ASN A 165 7.32 -17.94 13.19
CA ASN A 165 6.27 -18.59 13.96
C ASN A 165 4.90 -17.89 13.86
N ILE A 166 4.74 -16.91 12.97
CA ILE A 166 3.46 -16.29 12.72
C ILE A 166 2.62 -17.23 11.85
N THR A 167 2.06 -18.25 12.44
CA THR A 167 1.24 -19.26 11.76
C THR A 167 -0.26 -18.96 11.76
N HIS A 168 -0.71 -18.00 12.57
CA HIS A 168 -2.13 -17.74 12.77
C HIS A 168 -2.41 -16.23 12.79
N PHE A 169 -2.56 -15.64 11.60
CA PHE A 169 -3.27 -14.37 11.50
C PHE A 169 -4.79 -14.64 11.51
N SER A 170 -5.54 -13.79 12.23
CA SER A 170 -6.97 -13.67 11.93
C SER A 170 -7.12 -13.31 10.45
N LEU A 171 -8.24 -13.68 9.84
CA LEU A 171 -8.52 -13.47 8.40
C LEU A 171 -8.35 -12.02 7.92
N TYR A 172 -8.27 -11.07 8.86
CA TYR A 172 -8.05 -9.64 8.62
C TYR A 172 -7.13 -9.11 9.70
N SER A 173 -5.90 -8.78 9.34
CA SER A 173 -4.91 -8.26 10.29
C SER A 173 -4.15 -7.09 9.70
N ASN A 174 -4.13 -5.98 10.42
CA ASN A 174 -3.35 -4.81 10.06
C ASN A 174 -1.97 -4.85 10.71
N PHE A 175 -0.95 -4.47 9.95
CA PHE A 175 0.44 -4.40 10.40
C PHE A 175 0.99 -3.00 10.21
N ILE A 176 1.73 -2.54 11.22
CA ILE A 176 2.48 -1.28 11.19
C ILE A 176 3.96 -1.62 11.21
N CYS A 177 4.67 -1.16 10.19
CA CYS A 177 6.11 -1.36 10.07
C CYS A 177 6.81 -0.02 10.21
N VAL A 178 7.68 0.11 11.21
CA VAL A 178 8.33 1.35 11.59
C VAL A 178 9.81 1.26 11.29
N ASN A 179 10.36 2.21 10.55
CA ASN A 179 11.79 2.28 10.31
C ASN A 179 12.54 2.52 11.62
N LYS A 180 13.49 1.66 11.97
CA LYS A 180 14.23 1.70 13.24
C LYS A 180 15.03 2.98 13.47
N ARG A 181 15.32 3.76 12.42
CA ARG A 181 15.96 5.07 12.58
C ARG A 181 15.13 6.06 13.41
N LEU A 182 13.81 5.82 13.51
CA LEU A 182 12.91 6.64 14.34
C LEU A 182 12.99 6.30 15.83
N GLY A 183 13.78 5.28 16.19
CA GLY A 183 13.83 4.75 17.55
C GLY A 183 12.60 3.93 17.93
N ASP A 184 12.52 3.55 19.19
CA ASP A 184 11.34 2.88 19.75
C ASP A 184 10.28 3.94 20.08
N ILE A 185 9.46 4.29 19.09
CA ILE A 185 8.42 5.32 19.24
C ILE A 185 7.18 4.85 19.99
N TRP A 186 7.15 3.56 20.34
CA TRP A 186 6.02 2.94 21.03
C TRP A 186 6.52 2.07 22.18
N VAL A 187 6.91 2.68 23.28
CA VAL A 187 7.16 2.01 24.57
C VAL A 187 6.09 2.41 25.57
#